data_fb30401ad9f00ed156842e7fec5a9f94
#
_entry.id   fb30401ad9f00ed156842e7fec5a9f94
#
_cell.length_a   1.000
_cell.length_b   1.000
_cell.length_c   1.000
_cell.angle_alpha   90.00
_cell.angle_beta   90.00
_cell.angle_gamma   90.00
#
_symmetry.space_group_name_H-M   'P 1'
#
loop_
_entity.id
_entity.type
_entity.pdbx_description
1 polymer ?
#
loop_
_entity_poly.entity_id
_entity_poly.type
_entity_poly.pdbx_seq_one_letter_code
_entity_poly.pdbx_strand_id
1 'polypeptide(L)'
;MTKKSSTPAIRFKGFTDTWEQRKLGDVAKYRNGKAHENDISEQGKFIVVNSKFVSTNGEVRKFSNKQIEPLFKNEIAFVLSDVPNGRAIARTFLVDKNDKYTLNQRIAGITPIEGTCPYFLHILMNRNKYFLQFDDGAKQTNLSVDDVIEFAEYYPSSEEQQQIGNFFRQLDNLITLHQR
;
A
#
# COMPACT_ATOMS: atom_id res chain seq x y z
N MET A 1 27.72 0.43 9.91
CA MET A 1 26.95 -0.74 9.42
C MET A 1 27.07 -0.77 7.91
N THR A 2 27.56 -1.86 7.32
CA THR A 2 27.63 -2.05 5.86
C THR A 2 26.21 -2.18 5.32
N LYS A 3 25.79 -1.26 4.44
CA LYS A 3 24.51 -1.38 3.73
C LYS A 3 24.51 -2.69 2.92
N LYS A 4 23.52 -3.54 3.12
CA LYS A 4 23.33 -4.71 2.28
C LYS A 4 22.87 -4.25 0.90
N SER A 5 23.49 -4.79 -0.15
CA SER A 5 23.16 -4.50 -1.55
C SER A 5 22.87 -5.79 -2.30
N SER A 6 22.07 -5.69 -3.36
CA SER A 6 21.72 -6.82 -4.24
C SER A 6 21.65 -6.37 -5.68
N THR A 7 21.89 -7.29 -6.61
CA THR A 7 21.66 -7.08 -8.03
C THR A 7 20.56 -8.05 -8.48
N PRO A 8 19.41 -7.58 -8.95
CA PRO A 8 18.32 -8.45 -9.39
C PRO A 8 18.72 -9.21 -10.66
N ALA A 9 18.22 -10.45 -10.81
CA ALA A 9 18.47 -11.29 -11.97
C ALA A 9 17.81 -10.76 -13.27
N ILE A 10 16.71 -10.04 -13.15
CA ILE A 10 15.99 -9.43 -14.27
C ILE A 10 15.91 -7.93 -14.01
N ARG A 11 16.23 -7.14 -15.03
CA ARG A 11 16.37 -5.69 -14.91
C ARG A 11 16.12 -4.99 -16.25
N PHE A 12 15.66 -3.75 -16.23
CA PHE A 12 15.60 -2.93 -17.43
C PHE A 12 17.02 -2.60 -17.93
N LYS A 13 17.19 -2.55 -19.26
CA LYS A 13 18.45 -2.19 -19.88
C LYS A 13 18.85 -0.76 -19.48
N GLY A 14 20.14 -0.58 -19.13
CA GLY A 14 20.69 0.73 -18.80
C GLY A 14 20.93 0.96 -17.30
N PHE A 15 20.38 0.12 -16.43
CA PHE A 15 20.62 0.21 -14.99
C PHE A 15 21.69 -0.81 -14.57
N THR A 16 22.72 -0.33 -13.89
CA THR A 16 23.87 -1.16 -13.45
C THR A 16 24.10 -1.10 -11.94
N ASP A 17 23.57 -0.05 -11.27
CA ASP A 17 23.79 0.17 -9.84
C ASP A 17 23.14 -0.93 -8.99
N THR A 18 23.79 -1.28 -7.89
CA THR A 18 23.22 -2.23 -6.93
C THR A 18 22.01 -1.63 -6.20
N TRP A 19 21.02 -2.46 -5.93
CA TRP A 19 19.88 -2.06 -5.09
C TRP A 19 20.32 -2.01 -3.62
N GLU A 20 19.89 -0.98 -2.90
CA GLU A 20 20.17 -0.81 -1.48
C GLU A 20 19.04 -1.35 -0.62
N GLN A 21 19.37 -2.13 0.42
CA GLN A 21 18.36 -2.54 1.40
C GLN A 21 18.00 -1.35 2.29
N ARG A 22 16.70 -1.03 2.37
CA ARG A 22 16.14 0.07 3.18
C ARG A 22 14.88 -0.41 3.89
N LYS A 23 14.63 0.12 5.09
CA LYS A 23 13.38 -0.09 5.82
C LYS A 23 12.28 0.81 5.27
N LEU A 24 11.02 0.39 5.43
CA LEU A 24 9.88 1.25 5.05
C LEU A 24 9.91 2.59 5.77
N GLY A 25 10.27 2.61 7.06
CA GLY A 25 10.40 3.85 7.83
C GLY A 25 11.43 4.84 7.30
N ASP A 26 12.41 4.39 6.49
CA ASP A 26 13.41 5.24 5.84
C ASP A 26 12.92 5.84 4.51
N VAL A 27 11.86 5.30 3.91
CA VAL A 27 11.39 5.64 2.55
C VAL A 27 9.95 6.14 2.51
N ALA A 28 9.23 6.05 3.62
CA ALA A 28 7.84 6.51 3.75
C ALA A 28 7.50 6.92 5.18
N LYS A 29 6.49 7.77 5.33
CA LYS A 29 5.87 8.11 6.61
C LYS A 29 4.66 7.21 6.84
N TYR A 30 4.46 6.79 8.08
CA TYR A 30 3.34 5.97 8.53
C TYR A 30 2.35 6.79 9.36
N ARG A 31 1.05 6.54 9.19
CA ARG A 31 0.00 6.99 10.11
C ARG A 31 -1.13 5.98 10.19
N ASN A 32 -1.84 5.94 11.31
CA ASN A 32 -3.03 5.12 11.48
C ASN A 32 -4.28 5.85 10.96
N GLY A 33 -5.23 5.08 10.42
CA GLY A 33 -6.57 5.57 10.17
C GLY A 33 -7.41 5.74 11.44
N LYS A 34 -8.60 6.32 11.30
CA LYS A 34 -9.52 6.62 12.39
C LYS A 34 -10.88 5.96 12.20
N ALA A 35 -11.58 5.74 13.30
CA ALA A 35 -12.93 5.17 13.32
C ALA A 35 -13.94 6.10 12.62
N HIS A 36 -14.89 5.50 11.88
CA HIS A 36 -15.92 6.22 11.12
C HIS A 36 -17.35 5.74 11.44
N GLU A 37 -17.52 4.90 12.47
CA GLU A 37 -18.78 4.22 12.75
C GLU A 37 -19.96 5.17 12.88
N ASN A 38 -19.73 6.35 13.46
CA ASN A 38 -20.77 7.36 13.71
C ASN A 38 -21.02 8.33 12.54
N ASP A 39 -20.19 8.25 11.49
CA ASP A 39 -20.22 9.20 10.37
C ASP A 39 -20.55 8.50 9.03
N ILE A 40 -20.88 7.22 9.05
CA ILE A 40 -21.29 6.45 7.87
C ILE A 40 -22.65 6.95 7.38
N SER A 41 -22.75 7.23 6.09
CA SER A 41 -23.98 7.71 5.43
C SER A 41 -24.01 7.24 3.98
N GLU A 42 -25.14 6.74 3.51
CA GLU A 42 -25.29 6.34 2.10
C GLU A 42 -25.15 7.52 1.12
N GLN A 43 -25.45 8.73 1.60
CA GLN A 43 -25.30 9.98 0.83
C GLN A 43 -23.97 10.69 1.12
N GLY A 44 -23.04 10.01 1.80
CA GLY A 44 -21.76 10.57 2.19
C GLY A 44 -20.90 10.95 0.97
N LYS A 45 -20.09 11.99 1.15
CA LYS A 45 -19.25 12.58 0.11
C LYS A 45 -17.93 11.85 -0.06
N PHE A 46 -17.42 11.26 1.03
CA PHE A 46 -16.10 10.66 1.09
C PHE A 46 -16.17 9.14 1.15
N ILE A 47 -15.37 8.47 0.35
CA ILE A 47 -15.26 7.01 0.37
C ILE A 47 -14.40 6.60 1.57
N VAL A 48 -14.94 5.73 2.42
CA VAL A 48 -14.23 5.16 3.56
C VAL A 48 -13.37 3.99 3.09
N VAL A 49 -12.06 4.19 3.12
CA VAL A 49 -11.09 3.15 2.75
C VAL A 49 -10.91 2.20 3.93
N ASN A 50 -11.57 1.06 3.86
CA ASN A 50 -11.50 -0.05 4.82
C ASN A 50 -11.00 -1.33 4.15
N SER A 51 -10.82 -2.42 4.91
CA SER A 51 -10.31 -3.69 4.38
C SER A 51 -11.17 -4.24 3.23
N LYS A 52 -12.50 -4.09 3.31
CA LYS A 52 -13.41 -4.55 2.26
C LYS A 52 -13.25 -3.74 0.96
N PHE A 53 -13.15 -2.42 1.07
CA PHE A 53 -12.85 -1.54 -0.08
C PHE A 53 -11.55 -1.96 -0.77
N VAL A 54 -10.45 -2.11 0.01
CA VAL A 54 -9.15 -2.47 -0.53
C VAL A 54 -9.18 -3.87 -1.15
N SER A 55 -9.76 -4.85 -0.47
CA SER A 55 -9.79 -6.25 -0.94
C SER A 55 -10.67 -6.49 -2.16
N THR A 56 -11.61 -5.60 -2.45
CA THR A 56 -12.50 -5.65 -3.63
C THR A 56 -12.12 -4.63 -4.70
N ASN A 57 -10.90 -4.07 -4.65
CA ASN A 57 -10.43 -3.04 -5.58
C ASN A 57 -11.42 -1.86 -5.76
N GLY A 58 -12.09 -1.48 -4.65
CA GLY A 58 -13.03 -0.36 -4.66
C GLY A 58 -14.44 -0.67 -5.17
N GLU A 59 -14.78 -1.94 -5.42
CA GLU A 59 -16.15 -2.34 -5.81
C GLU A 59 -17.14 -2.15 -4.64
N VAL A 60 -16.76 -2.59 -3.43
CA VAL A 60 -17.57 -2.40 -2.23
C VAL A 60 -17.15 -1.13 -1.52
N ARG A 61 -18.08 -0.18 -1.43
CA ARG A 61 -17.85 1.15 -0.86
C ARG A 61 -18.76 1.42 0.31
N LYS A 62 -18.21 2.12 1.30
CA LYS A 62 -18.97 2.84 2.32
C LYS A 62 -18.63 4.31 2.20
N PHE A 63 -19.59 5.15 2.54
CA PHE A 63 -19.42 6.60 2.44
C PHE A 63 -19.54 7.25 3.80
N SER A 64 -18.91 8.41 3.95
CA SER A 64 -18.97 9.26 5.14
C SER A 64 -19.24 10.70 4.75
N ASN A 65 -19.99 11.41 5.60
CA ASN A 65 -20.18 12.85 5.45
C ASN A 65 -18.94 13.65 5.86
N LYS A 66 -18.06 13.06 6.67
CA LYS A 66 -16.84 13.69 7.15
C LYS A 66 -15.58 12.97 6.62
N GLN A 67 -14.59 13.76 6.30
CA GLN A 67 -13.25 13.29 5.94
C GLN A 67 -12.36 13.34 7.20
N ILE A 68 -12.55 12.38 8.12
CA ILE A 68 -11.92 12.39 9.45
C ILE A 68 -10.40 12.21 9.34
N GLU A 69 -9.94 11.34 8.45
CA GLU A 69 -8.53 11.11 8.18
C GLU A 69 -8.30 11.13 6.65
N PRO A 70 -8.04 12.31 6.07
CA PRO A 70 -7.89 12.47 4.62
C PRO A 70 -6.79 11.61 4.04
N LEU A 71 -7.02 11.04 2.86
CA LEU A 71 -6.01 10.41 2.03
C LEU A 71 -5.71 11.31 0.83
N PHE A 72 -4.42 11.48 0.54
CA PHE A 72 -3.95 12.32 -0.55
C PHE A 72 -3.44 11.48 -1.72
N LYS A 73 -3.51 12.04 -2.92
CA LYS A 73 -3.00 11.39 -4.13
C LYS A 73 -1.56 10.92 -3.94
N ASN A 74 -1.27 9.70 -4.42
CA ASN A 74 0.00 8.98 -4.29
C ASN A 74 0.31 8.44 -2.88
N GLU A 75 -0.58 8.59 -1.91
CA GLU A 75 -0.48 7.80 -0.68
C GLU A 75 -0.98 6.37 -0.91
N ILE A 76 -0.55 5.47 -0.06
CA ILE A 76 -0.91 4.06 -0.10
C ILE A 76 -1.71 3.73 1.16
N ALA A 77 -2.94 3.28 1.00
CA ALA A 77 -3.70 2.67 2.08
C ALA A 77 -3.30 1.20 2.20
N PHE A 78 -2.85 0.78 3.38
CA PHE A 78 -2.31 -0.54 3.66
C PHE A 78 -3.13 -1.26 4.73
N VAL A 79 -3.63 -2.46 4.44
CA VAL A 79 -4.49 -3.23 5.35
C VAL A 79 -3.66 -3.88 6.44
N LEU A 80 -3.93 -3.48 7.69
CA LEU A 80 -3.24 -3.94 8.89
C LEU A 80 -3.88 -5.17 9.55
N SER A 81 -5.17 -5.44 9.28
CA SER A 81 -5.92 -6.46 10.02
C SER A 81 -6.88 -7.23 9.14
N ASP A 82 -6.93 -8.54 9.34
CA ASP A 82 -7.86 -9.43 8.66
C ASP A 82 -8.23 -10.63 9.55
N VAL A 83 -9.31 -11.33 9.17
CA VAL A 83 -9.70 -12.61 9.76
C VAL A 83 -8.66 -13.69 9.43
N PRO A 84 -8.62 -14.82 10.17
CA PRO A 84 -7.72 -15.94 9.87
C PRO A 84 -7.84 -16.39 8.42
N ASN A 85 -6.71 -16.62 7.76
CA ASN A 85 -6.63 -16.96 6.34
C ASN A 85 -7.35 -15.95 5.41
N GLY A 86 -7.49 -14.71 5.86
CA GLY A 86 -8.13 -13.64 5.13
C GLY A 86 -7.33 -13.21 3.89
N ARG A 87 -8.05 -12.64 2.93
CA ARG A 87 -7.44 -12.18 1.67
C ARG A 87 -7.14 -10.70 1.65
N ALA A 88 -7.52 -9.95 2.70
CA ALA A 88 -7.33 -8.51 2.77
C ALA A 88 -6.01 -8.11 3.42
N ILE A 89 -5.46 -8.94 4.35
CA ILE A 89 -4.21 -8.61 5.04
C ILE A 89 -3.09 -8.23 4.07
N ALA A 90 -2.35 -7.19 4.38
CA ALA A 90 -1.25 -6.65 3.60
C ALA A 90 -1.59 -6.26 2.15
N ARG A 91 -2.88 -6.10 1.81
CA ARG A 91 -3.27 -5.47 0.55
C ARG A 91 -3.08 -3.97 0.60
N THR A 92 -2.82 -3.41 -0.56
CA THR A 92 -2.60 -1.98 -0.74
C THR A 92 -3.61 -1.38 -1.72
N PHE A 93 -3.93 -0.10 -1.50
CA PHE A 93 -4.66 0.72 -2.45
C PHE A 93 -3.88 2.02 -2.67
N LEU A 94 -3.47 2.28 -3.90
CA LEU A 94 -2.81 3.54 -4.27
C LEU A 94 -3.86 4.61 -4.54
N VAL A 95 -3.80 5.70 -3.80
CA VAL A 95 -4.77 6.80 -3.87
C VAL A 95 -4.63 7.58 -5.17
N ASP A 96 -5.71 7.65 -5.96
CA ASP A 96 -5.76 8.28 -7.28
C ASP A 96 -6.06 9.78 -7.26
N LYS A 97 -6.80 10.27 -6.22
CA LYS A 97 -7.30 11.66 -6.15
C LYS A 97 -7.29 12.18 -4.72
N ASN A 98 -7.09 13.49 -4.58
CA ASN A 98 -7.33 14.23 -3.35
C ASN A 98 -8.84 14.37 -3.08
N ASP A 99 -9.20 14.72 -1.86
CA ASP A 99 -10.55 15.11 -1.42
C ASP A 99 -11.66 14.09 -1.74
N LYS A 100 -11.29 12.82 -1.85
CA LYS A 100 -12.20 11.72 -2.21
C LYS A 100 -12.30 10.63 -1.15
N TYR A 101 -11.22 10.39 -0.42
CA TYR A 101 -11.08 9.25 0.46
C TYR A 101 -10.80 9.65 1.89
N THR A 102 -11.27 8.84 2.83
CA THR A 102 -10.95 8.95 4.25
C THR A 102 -10.52 7.59 4.79
N LEU A 103 -9.42 7.56 5.57
CA LEU A 103 -8.74 6.36 6.03
C LEU A 103 -9.40 5.80 7.28
N ASN A 104 -9.93 4.57 7.20
CA ASN A 104 -10.57 3.91 8.34
C ASN A 104 -9.54 3.31 9.30
N GLN A 105 -9.95 3.07 10.55
CA GLN A 105 -9.16 2.29 11.51
C GLN A 105 -8.78 0.92 10.94
N ARG A 106 -7.66 0.34 11.39
CA ARG A 106 -7.08 -0.91 10.87
C ARG A 106 -6.52 -0.83 9.44
N ILE A 107 -6.45 0.38 8.90
CA ILE A 107 -5.74 0.67 7.66
C ILE A 107 -4.67 1.71 7.99
N ALA A 108 -3.43 1.49 7.53
CA ALA A 108 -2.38 2.49 7.60
C ALA A 108 -2.37 3.38 6.35
N GLY A 109 -2.09 4.65 6.53
CA GLY A 109 -1.70 5.58 5.48
C GLY A 109 -0.18 5.60 5.37
N ILE A 110 0.34 5.23 4.22
CA ILE A 110 1.78 5.22 3.92
C ILE A 110 2.04 6.34 2.90
N THR A 111 2.81 7.34 3.30
CA THR A 111 3.16 8.49 2.46
C THR A 111 4.61 8.34 2.00
N PRO A 112 4.87 7.96 0.74
CA PRO A 112 6.24 7.90 0.21
C PRO A 112 6.94 9.26 0.34
N ILE A 113 8.20 9.25 0.74
CA ILE A 113 9.03 10.46 0.77
C ILE A 113 9.69 10.71 -0.58
N GLU A 114 10.34 11.87 -0.72
CA GLU A 114 11.10 12.21 -1.92
C GLU A 114 12.11 11.11 -2.30
N GLY A 115 12.21 10.79 -3.57
CA GLY A 115 13.04 9.70 -4.09
C GLY A 115 12.41 8.31 -4.04
N THR A 116 11.18 8.17 -3.49
CA THR A 116 10.43 6.90 -3.48
C THR A 116 9.24 6.98 -4.43
N CYS A 117 9.23 6.13 -5.46
CA CYS A 117 8.12 6.06 -6.41
C CYS A 117 6.88 5.41 -5.73
N PRO A 118 5.73 6.12 -5.65
CA PRO A 118 4.54 5.59 -4.97
C PRO A 118 4.01 4.29 -5.57
N TYR A 119 4.03 4.16 -6.90
CA TYR A 119 3.55 2.96 -7.56
C TYR A 119 4.49 1.77 -7.34
N PHE A 120 5.80 1.99 -7.38
CA PHE A 120 6.79 0.97 -7.04
C PHE A 120 6.58 0.47 -5.61
N LEU A 121 6.45 1.38 -4.65
CA LEU A 121 6.22 1.02 -3.24
C LEU A 121 4.90 0.28 -3.05
N HIS A 122 3.83 0.71 -3.72
CA HIS A 122 2.54 0.03 -3.73
C HIS A 122 2.66 -1.44 -4.14
N ILE A 123 3.36 -1.73 -5.24
CA ILE A 123 3.58 -3.11 -5.72
C ILE A 123 4.44 -3.89 -4.73
N LEU A 124 5.53 -3.28 -4.26
CA LEU A 124 6.48 -3.92 -3.35
C LEU A 124 5.82 -4.38 -2.04
N MET A 125 4.90 -3.57 -1.51
CA MET A 125 4.19 -3.87 -0.26
C MET A 125 3.02 -4.83 -0.45
N ASN A 126 2.35 -4.79 -1.62
CA ASN A 126 1.08 -5.49 -1.83
C ASN A 126 1.21 -7.00 -1.68
N ARG A 127 0.66 -7.54 -0.59
CA ARG A 127 0.71 -8.99 -0.28
C ARG A 127 2.14 -9.54 -0.23
N ASN A 128 3.12 -8.72 0.17
CA ASN A 128 4.49 -9.17 0.34
C ASN A 128 4.57 -10.29 1.38
N LYS A 129 5.39 -11.30 1.12
CA LYS A 129 5.57 -12.48 1.99
C LYS A 129 6.01 -12.11 3.42
N TYR A 130 6.76 -11.02 3.57
CA TYR A 130 7.15 -10.51 4.88
C TYR A 130 5.93 -10.23 5.77
N PHE A 131 4.88 -9.61 5.24
CA PHE A 131 3.67 -9.34 6.02
C PHE A 131 2.78 -10.56 6.19
N LEU A 132 2.76 -11.45 5.19
CA LEU A 132 1.91 -12.64 5.22
C LEU A 132 2.37 -13.68 6.23
N GLN A 133 3.64 -13.68 6.64
CA GLN A 133 4.14 -14.58 7.68
C GLN A 133 3.52 -14.35 9.06
N PHE A 134 2.92 -13.19 9.31
CA PHE A 134 2.24 -12.88 10.58
C PHE A 134 0.84 -13.50 10.67
N ASP A 135 0.29 -14.00 9.56
CA ASP A 135 -0.99 -14.71 9.56
C ASP A 135 -0.77 -16.21 9.83
N ASP A 136 -1.06 -16.64 11.06
CA ASP A 136 -0.95 -18.03 11.51
C ASP A 136 -2.17 -18.87 11.13
N GLY A 137 -3.18 -18.28 10.50
CA GLY A 137 -4.43 -18.93 10.10
C GLY A 137 -5.36 -19.33 11.25
N ALA A 138 -4.98 -19.11 12.51
CA ALA A 138 -5.74 -19.53 13.69
C ALA A 138 -6.56 -18.40 14.30
N LYS A 139 -6.05 -17.18 14.29
CA LYS A 139 -6.67 -16.00 14.89
C LYS A 139 -6.60 -14.79 13.98
N GLN A 140 -7.31 -13.73 14.31
CA GLN A 140 -7.23 -12.46 13.61
C GLN A 140 -5.79 -11.95 13.58
N THR A 141 -5.28 -11.67 12.39
CA THR A 141 -3.98 -11.04 12.19
C THR A 141 -4.09 -9.55 12.40
N ASN A 142 -3.15 -8.96 13.12
CA ASN A 142 -3.01 -7.52 13.30
C ASN A 142 -1.53 -7.16 13.21
N LEU A 143 -1.16 -6.43 12.16
CA LEU A 143 0.19 -5.90 12.00
C LEU A 143 0.35 -4.67 12.89
N SER A 144 1.39 -4.66 13.71
CA SER A 144 1.78 -3.49 14.51
C SER A 144 2.46 -2.42 13.63
N VAL A 145 2.67 -1.24 14.20
CA VAL A 145 3.45 -0.17 13.55
C VAL A 145 4.86 -0.68 13.23
N ASP A 146 5.50 -1.34 14.21
CA ASP A 146 6.86 -1.85 14.05
C ASP A 146 6.94 -2.93 12.96
N ASP A 147 5.96 -3.84 12.86
CA ASP A 147 5.91 -4.82 11.77
C ASP A 147 5.89 -4.15 10.40
N VAL A 148 5.32 -2.96 10.29
CA VAL A 148 5.22 -2.23 9.02
C VAL A 148 6.46 -1.39 8.76
N ILE A 149 6.93 -0.58 9.70
CA ILE A 149 8.07 0.32 9.48
C ILE A 149 9.41 -0.41 9.38
N GLU A 150 9.55 -1.58 10.01
CA GLU A 150 10.74 -2.44 9.94
C GLU A 150 10.79 -3.31 8.66
N PHE A 151 9.74 -3.29 7.84
CA PHE A 151 9.74 -3.96 6.54
C PHE A 151 10.93 -3.50 5.71
N ALA A 152 11.88 -4.41 5.49
CA ALA A 152 13.14 -4.12 4.82
C ALA A 152 13.22 -4.85 3.47
N GLU A 153 13.34 -4.08 2.40
CA GLU A 153 13.46 -4.58 1.03
C GLU A 153 14.55 -3.84 0.25
N TYR A 154 14.86 -4.34 -0.94
CA TYR A 154 15.83 -3.74 -1.81
C TYR A 154 15.20 -2.68 -2.71
N TYR A 155 15.79 -1.50 -2.74
CA TYR A 155 15.33 -0.36 -3.51
C TYR A 155 16.38 0.02 -4.58
N PRO A 156 15.97 0.12 -5.85
CA PRO A 156 16.81 0.69 -6.92
C PRO A 156 16.89 2.22 -6.83
N SER A 157 17.61 2.82 -7.77
CA SER A 157 17.54 4.28 -7.96
C SER A 157 16.11 4.77 -8.21
N SER A 158 15.86 6.04 -7.94
CA SER A 158 14.53 6.66 -8.15
C SER A 158 14.04 6.50 -9.60
N GLU A 159 14.94 6.63 -10.55
CA GLU A 159 14.67 6.48 -11.99
C GLU A 159 14.24 5.05 -12.33
N GLU A 160 14.93 4.06 -11.78
CA GLU A 160 14.58 2.65 -12.00
C GLU A 160 13.27 2.28 -11.31
N GLN A 161 13.02 2.78 -10.08
CA GLN A 161 11.73 2.64 -9.40
C GLN A 161 10.58 3.18 -10.27
N GLN A 162 10.78 4.34 -10.88
CA GLN A 162 9.79 4.96 -11.77
C GLN A 162 9.53 4.10 -13.00
N GLN A 163 10.57 3.53 -13.59
CA GLN A 163 10.44 2.67 -14.76
C GLN A 163 9.73 1.36 -14.42
N ILE A 164 10.08 0.73 -13.30
CA ILE A 164 9.39 -0.47 -12.78
C ILE A 164 7.92 -0.15 -12.51
N GLY A 165 7.65 0.95 -11.80
CA GLY A 165 6.30 1.37 -11.50
C GLY A 165 5.44 1.62 -12.75
N ASN A 166 5.99 2.28 -13.75
CA ASN A 166 5.30 2.53 -15.01
C ASN A 166 5.00 1.24 -15.78
N PHE A 167 5.93 0.29 -15.82
CA PHE A 167 5.73 -1.01 -16.45
C PHE A 167 4.56 -1.77 -15.83
N PHE A 168 4.53 -1.91 -14.50
CA PHE A 168 3.44 -2.61 -13.82
C PHE A 168 2.10 -1.87 -13.94
N ARG A 169 2.10 -0.53 -13.93
CA ARG A 169 0.89 0.25 -14.18
C ARG A 169 0.30 -0.02 -15.58
N GLN A 170 1.14 -0.17 -16.58
CA GLN A 170 0.70 -0.53 -17.93
C GLN A 170 0.09 -1.95 -17.97
N LEU A 171 0.71 -2.90 -17.26
CA LEU A 171 0.16 -4.26 -17.15
C LEU A 171 -1.21 -4.27 -16.46
N ASP A 172 -1.37 -3.56 -15.34
CA ASP A 172 -2.64 -3.46 -14.62
C ASP A 172 -3.74 -2.84 -15.49
N ASN A 173 -3.40 -1.82 -16.28
CA ASN A 173 -4.33 -1.21 -17.24
C ASN A 173 -4.76 -2.21 -18.32
N LEU A 174 -3.83 -3.00 -18.87
CA LEU A 174 -4.14 -4.03 -19.86
C LEU A 174 -5.04 -5.13 -19.28
N ILE A 175 -4.75 -5.61 -18.08
CA ILE A 175 -5.58 -6.61 -17.38
C ILE A 175 -7.01 -6.08 -17.20
N THR A 176 -7.13 -4.84 -16.72
CA THR A 176 -8.45 -4.20 -16.51
C THR A 176 -9.26 -4.06 -17.79
N LEU A 177 -8.61 -3.77 -18.91
CA LEU A 177 -9.26 -3.67 -20.22
C LEU A 177 -9.78 -5.02 -20.74
N HIS A 178 -9.06 -6.12 -20.44
CA HIS A 178 -9.45 -7.47 -20.87
C HIS A 178 -10.53 -8.12 -19.98
N GLN A 179 -10.80 -7.55 -18.80
CA GLN A 179 -11.83 -8.04 -17.87
C GLN A 179 -13.19 -7.35 -18.01
N ARG A 180 -13.31 -6.40 -18.96
CA ARG A 180 -14.55 -5.67 -19.29
C ARG A 180 -15.20 -6.25 -20.53
#